data_711a3aaefdd9199c2ecc7f7d6aa52f7b
#
_entry.id   711a3aaefdd9199c2ecc7f7d6aa52f7b
#
_cell.length_a   1.000
_cell.length_b   1.000
_cell.length_c   1.000
_cell.angle_alpha   90.00
_cell.angle_beta   90.00
_cell.angle_gamma   90.00
#
_symmetry.space_group_name_H-M   'P 1'
#
loop_
_entity.id
_entity.type
_entity.pdbx_description
1 polymer ?
#
loop_
_entity_poly.entity_id
_entity_poly.type
_entity_poly.pdbx_seq_one_letter_code
_entity_poly.pdbx_strand_id
1 'polypeptide(L)'
;EMLKSLAESDTFVCLPPGGDTCPRVVIEAKLLGCKLILNENVQHKDEEWFNTDDLDSIQMYLLNSHERVWSNMESKLNYKPTISGYTQAYNCVSSAYPWRESIKSLLGFCDEVVVLDGGSNDGTWEDLLGWSETEPRLVVKQLKRDWDHKRFALFNGQQKAAARCYCTSEWLWQVDIDEIVNEEDYQKIKSLVSTLPKNVDLVALPIIEYWGGKEKVRVDINPWKWRLSRNKPHITHGLPGHQRLFDEEGQMYSAGSDGDDYIRSDSFQNIPCATFYTEDMEILRQKSVNGDSEAIEKFASLYSLIVDKLPSVYHYSWFDMGRKVRTYRDFWSKHWASLYNKGIEDTQENNMFFNKPWSEVSEEEIDDISKRLSSEMGGWIFHSRVDFSKPTPSISLDRDHPSVMENWIEKHEKEK
;
A
#
# COMPACT_ATOMS: atom_id res chain seq x y z
N GLU A 1 -7.35 8.95 -60.71
CA GLU A 1 -8.78 8.89 -61.09
C GLU A 1 -9.68 9.13 -59.86
N MET A 2 -9.50 8.43 -58.73
CA MET A 2 -10.33 8.57 -57.52
C MET A 2 -10.37 10.02 -56.99
N LEU A 3 -9.23 10.64 -56.77
CA LEU A 3 -9.15 12.01 -56.28
C LEU A 3 -9.80 13.04 -57.25
N LYS A 4 -9.71 12.79 -58.56
CA LYS A 4 -10.40 13.62 -59.55
C LYS A 4 -11.92 13.49 -59.45
N SER A 5 -12.41 12.23 -59.28
CA SER A 5 -13.83 11.99 -59.10
C SER A 5 -14.37 12.61 -57.82
N LEU A 6 -13.57 12.58 -56.72
CA LEU A 6 -13.96 13.26 -55.48
C LEU A 6 -14.01 14.79 -55.66
N ALA A 7 -13.00 15.38 -56.34
CA ALA A 7 -12.95 16.81 -56.56
C ALA A 7 -14.08 17.34 -57.47
N GLU A 8 -14.66 16.49 -58.30
CA GLU A 8 -15.79 16.78 -59.20
C GLU A 8 -17.17 16.44 -58.52
N SER A 9 -17.19 15.94 -57.29
CA SER A 9 -18.39 15.50 -56.55
C SER A 9 -18.80 16.50 -55.47
N ASP A 10 -20.10 16.82 -55.41
CA ASP A 10 -20.62 17.69 -54.33
C ASP A 10 -20.75 16.95 -52.97
N THR A 11 -21.00 15.63 -53.01
CA THR A 11 -21.26 14.84 -51.83
C THR A 11 -20.59 13.49 -51.86
N PHE A 12 -19.95 13.10 -50.76
CA PHE A 12 -19.39 11.79 -50.55
C PHE A 12 -20.11 11.05 -49.43
N VAL A 13 -20.56 9.82 -49.72
CA VAL A 13 -21.28 8.97 -48.77
C VAL A 13 -20.39 7.81 -48.33
N CYS A 14 -20.17 7.66 -47.02
CA CYS A 14 -19.42 6.53 -46.45
C CYS A 14 -20.17 5.98 -45.23
N LEU A 15 -20.76 4.80 -45.39
CA LEU A 15 -21.58 4.11 -44.39
C LEU A 15 -21.06 2.69 -44.16
N PRO A 16 -19.85 2.50 -43.66
CA PRO A 16 -19.28 1.17 -43.46
C PRO A 16 -20.13 0.35 -42.47
N PRO A 17 -20.28 -0.97 -42.69
CA PRO A 17 -21.07 -1.83 -41.80
C PRO A 17 -20.39 -2.16 -40.48
N GLY A 18 -19.14 -1.81 -40.32
CA GLY A 18 -18.31 -1.95 -39.10
C GLY A 18 -17.32 -0.84 -38.98
N GLY A 19 -16.58 -0.78 -37.87
CA GLY A 19 -15.63 0.27 -37.57
C GLY A 19 -14.60 0.47 -38.66
N ASP A 20 -14.58 1.65 -39.29
CA ASP A 20 -13.50 2.08 -40.19
C ASP A 20 -12.48 2.86 -39.37
N THR A 21 -11.35 2.21 -39.06
CA THR A 21 -10.28 2.74 -38.22
C THR A 21 -9.27 3.60 -38.99
N CYS A 22 -9.38 3.69 -40.31
CA CYS A 22 -8.51 4.50 -41.13
C CYS A 22 -9.25 5.12 -42.35
N PRO A 23 -10.20 6.04 -42.10
CA PRO A 23 -11.09 6.56 -43.11
C PRO A 23 -10.39 7.54 -44.06
N ARG A 24 -9.30 7.10 -44.71
CA ARG A 24 -8.45 7.96 -45.57
C ARG A 24 -9.26 8.63 -46.67
N VAL A 25 -10.12 7.89 -47.37
CA VAL A 25 -10.94 8.43 -48.47
C VAL A 25 -11.94 9.46 -47.95
N VAL A 26 -12.47 9.29 -46.76
CA VAL A 26 -13.36 10.27 -46.11
C VAL A 26 -12.62 11.58 -45.84
N ILE A 27 -11.37 11.49 -45.35
CA ILE A 27 -10.53 12.66 -45.11
C ILE A 27 -10.19 13.36 -46.43
N GLU A 28 -9.79 12.59 -47.46
CA GLU A 28 -9.51 13.11 -48.81
C GLU A 28 -10.73 13.81 -49.44
N ALA A 29 -11.94 13.22 -49.31
CA ALA A 29 -13.18 13.83 -49.78
C ALA A 29 -13.47 15.16 -49.07
N LYS A 30 -13.26 15.21 -47.74
CA LYS A 30 -13.45 16.44 -46.97
C LYS A 30 -12.47 17.53 -47.41
N LEU A 31 -11.20 17.20 -47.58
CA LEU A 31 -10.16 18.17 -48.04
C LEU A 31 -10.39 18.67 -49.47
N LEU A 32 -11.08 17.88 -50.30
CA LEU A 32 -11.50 18.27 -51.65
C LEU A 32 -12.84 19.02 -51.67
N GLY A 33 -13.43 19.31 -50.48
CA GLY A 33 -14.63 20.13 -50.34
C GLY A 33 -15.95 19.37 -50.50
N CYS A 34 -15.95 18.05 -50.54
CA CYS A 34 -17.17 17.28 -50.57
C CYS A 34 -17.99 17.43 -49.26
N LYS A 35 -19.30 17.53 -49.41
CA LYS A 35 -20.21 17.32 -48.26
C LYS A 35 -20.19 15.87 -47.87
N LEU A 36 -20.02 15.58 -46.60
CA LEU A 36 -19.90 14.21 -46.08
C LEU A 36 -21.23 13.72 -45.48
N ILE A 37 -21.61 12.46 -45.81
CA ILE A 37 -22.68 11.70 -45.14
C ILE A 37 -22.02 10.45 -44.56
N LEU A 38 -21.94 10.37 -43.22
CA LEU A 38 -21.20 9.36 -42.47
C LEU A 38 -22.11 8.68 -41.46
N ASN A 39 -21.82 7.43 -41.08
CA ASN A 39 -22.44 6.75 -39.93
C ASN A 39 -21.49 6.71 -38.73
N GLU A 40 -21.97 6.12 -37.64
CA GLU A 40 -21.25 6.00 -36.37
C GLU A 40 -19.97 5.16 -36.44
N ASN A 41 -19.81 4.38 -37.48
CA ASN A 41 -18.67 3.49 -37.68
C ASN A 41 -17.43 4.18 -38.28
N VAL A 42 -17.56 5.42 -38.71
CA VAL A 42 -16.42 6.19 -39.26
C VAL A 42 -15.65 6.84 -38.13
N GLN A 43 -14.38 6.44 -37.93
CA GLN A 43 -13.49 7.04 -36.96
C GLN A 43 -13.28 8.53 -37.24
N HIS A 44 -13.06 9.32 -36.19
CA HIS A 44 -12.78 10.76 -36.21
C HIS A 44 -13.95 11.68 -36.60
N LYS A 45 -15.09 11.17 -37.02
CA LYS A 45 -16.23 11.98 -37.49
C LYS A 45 -16.72 13.04 -36.47
N ASP A 46 -16.59 12.75 -35.16
CA ASP A 46 -17.02 13.60 -34.06
C ASP A 46 -15.85 14.36 -33.41
N GLU A 47 -14.61 14.22 -33.89
CA GLU A 47 -13.47 14.93 -33.38
C GLU A 47 -13.42 16.38 -33.86
N GLU A 48 -13.05 17.31 -32.98
CA GLU A 48 -13.06 18.76 -33.23
C GLU A 48 -12.27 19.12 -34.50
N TRP A 49 -11.08 18.56 -34.68
CA TRP A 49 -10.22 18.82 -35.84
C TRP A 49 -10.82 18.37 -37.18
N PHE A 50 -11.68 17.35 -37.13
CA PHE A 50 -12.36 16.84 -38.32
C PHE A 50 -13.70 17.56 -38.54
N ASN A 51 -14.37 17.97 -37.47
CA ASN A 51 -15.73 18.51 -37.50
C ASN A 51 -15.74 20.05 -37.67
N THR A 52 -14.75 20.59 -38.38
CA THR A 52 -14.66 22.01 -38.73
C THR A 52 -14.77 22.18 -40.26
N ASP A 53 -15.24 23.34 -40.68
CA ASP A 53 -15.28 23.74 -42.11
C ASP A 53 -14.00 24.45 -42.58
N ASP A 54 -13.06 24.69 -41.66
CA ASP A 54 -11.76 25.27 -41.97
C ASP A 54 -10.80 24.18 -42.46
N LEU A 55 -10.69 24.06 -43.80
CA LEU A 55 -9.86 23.08 -44.47
C LEU A 55 -8.36 23.28 -44.20
N ASP A 56 -7.92 24.52 -44.02
CA ASP A 56 -6.53 24.82 -43.70
C ASP A 56 -6.16 24.29 -42.33
N SER A 57 -7.04 24.44 -41.32
CA SER A 57 -6.88 23.86 -40.00
C SER A 57 -6.82 22.33 -40.05
N ILE A 58 -7.67 21.66 -40.82
CA ILE A 58 -7.65 20.22 -41.00
C ILE A 58 -6.32 19.78 -41.62
N GLN A 59 -5.87 20.47 -42.70
CA GLN A 59 -4.62 20.17 -43.35
C GLN A 59 -3.42 20.34 -42.43
N MET A 60 -3.37 21.42 -41.66
CA MET A 60 -2.32 21.67 -40.67
C MET A 60 -2.31 20.61 -39.56
N TYR A 61 -3.49 20.22 -39.11
CA TYR A 61 -3.61 19.12 -38.13
C TYR A 61 -3.03 17.82 -38.66
N LEU A 62 -3.31 17.44 -39.89
CA LEU A 62 -2.79 16.23 -40.54
C LEU A 62 -1.29 16.32 -40.82
N LEU A 63 -0.80 17.44 -41.31
CA LEU A 63 0.64 17.65 -41.56
C LEU A 63 1.48 17.53 -40.29
N ASN A 64 0.96 17.99 -39.14
CA ASN A 64 1.65 17.91 -37.85
C ASN A 64 1.36 16.60 -37.09
N SER A 65 0.73 15.62 -37.74
CA SER A 65 0.37 14.34 -37.08
C SER A 65 1.59 13.59 -36.57
N HIS A 66 2.69 13.58 -37.30
CA HIS A 66 3.93 12.93 -36.91
C HIS A 66 4.57 13.60 -35.70
N GLU A 67 4.58 14.92 -35.59
CA GLU A 67 5.08 15.65 -34.42
C GLU A 67 4.26 15.35 -33.18
N ARG A 68 2.92 15.30 -33.30
CA ARG A 68 2.06 14.91 -32.19
C ARG A 68 2.30 13.47 -31.71
N VAL A 69 2.51 12.54 -32.65
CA VAL A 69 2.85 11.15 -32.30
C VAL A 69 4.17 11.11 -31.54
N TRP A 70 5.21 11.77 -32.04
CA TRP A 70 6.51 11.81 -31.39
C TRP A 70 6.44 12.51 -30.03
N SER A 71 5.80 13.68 -29.93
CA SER A 71 5.63 14.40 -28.67
C SER A 71 4.85 13.56 -27.64
N ASN A 72 3.82 12.84 -28.08
CA ASN A 72 3.07 11.95 -27.21
C ASN A 72 3.91 10.73 -26.78
N MET A 73 4.74 10.18 -27.66
CA MET A 73 5.69 9.12 -27.31
C MET A 73 6.76 9.63 -26.33
N GLU A 74 7.36 10.77 -26.59
CA GLU A 74 8.34 11.39 -25.70
C GLU A 74 7.75 11.70 -24.32
N SER A 75 6.53 12.23 -24.27
CA SER A 75 5.85 12.50 -23.01
C SER A 75 5.58 11.21 -22.21
N LYS A 76 5.28 10.10 -22.89
CA LYS A 76 5.09 8.79 -22.24
C LYS A 76 6.41 8.14 -21.83
N LEU A 77 7.47 8.29 -22.62
CA LEU A 77 8.81 7.77 -22.32
C LEU A 77 9.46 8.53 -21.16
N ASN A 78 9.19 9.83 -21.06
CA ASN A 78 9.70 10.70 -20.00
C ASN A 78 8.78 10.78 -18.77
N TYR A 79 7.60 10.16 -18.83
CA TYR A 79 6.69 10.15 -17.69
C TYR A 79 7.30 9.35 -16.54
N LYS A 80 7.52 10.04 -15.44
CA LYS A 80 7.99 9.46 -14.18
C LYS A 80 6.91 9.72 -13.13
N PRO A 81 6.11 8.71 -12.79
CA PRO A 81 5.13 8.87 -11.73
C PRO A 81 5.82 9.21 -10.42
N THR A 82 5.27 10.16 -9.68
CA THR A 82 5.77 10.55 -8.37
C THR A 82 5.17 9.68 -7.27
N ILE A 83 5.93 9.47 -6.19
CA ILE A 83 5.55 8.61 -5.07
C ILE A 83 5.74 9.38 -3.77
N SER A 84 4.68 9.49 -2.95
CA SER A 84 4.78 9.92 -1.56
C SER A 84 4.78 8.70 -0.64
N GLY A 85 5.77 8.58 0.22
CA GLY A 85 5.73 7.67 1.36
C GLY A 85 4.97 8.31 2.52
N TYR A 86 4.19 7.54 3.29
CA TYR A 86 3.60 8.07 4.51
C TYR A 86 3.51 7.04 5.62
N THR A 87 3.68 7.52 6.84
CA THR A 87 3.64 6.72 8.06
C THR A 87 3.15 7.55 9.24
N GLN A 88 2.87 6.87 10.34
CA GLN A 88 2.55 7.49 11.63
C GLN A 88 3.60 7.12 12.67
N ALA A 89 3.94 8.05 13.54
CA ALA A 89 4.86 7.86 14.65
C ALA A 89 4.19 8.18 15.98
N TYR A 90 4.57 7.46 17.02
CA TYR A 90 4.24 7.82 18.41
C TYR A 90 5.20 7.15 19.37
N ASN A 91 5.90 7.94 20.18
CA ASN A 91 6.84 7.46 21.19
C ASN A 91 7.78 6.35 20.68
N CYS A 92 8.35 6.58 19.49
CA CYS A 92 9.18 5.59 18.81
C CYS A 92 10.56 5.39 19.47
N VAL A 93 11.04 6.40 20.18
CA VAL A 93 12.31 6.34 20.93
C VAL A 93 12.16 5.37 22.11
N SER A 94 11.16 5.57 22.96
CA SER A 94 10.93 4.73 24.14
C SER A 94 10.46 3.31 23.77
N SER A 95 9.76 3.15 22.65
CA SER A 95 9.30 1.84 22.16
C SER A 95 10.34 1.09 21.33
N ALA A 96 11.52 1.68 21.11
CA ALA A 96 12.64 1.12 20.35
C ALA A 96 12.24 0.59 18.93
N TYR A 97 11.28 1.27 18.27
CA TYR A 97 10.94 0.97 16.90
C TYR A 97 12.08 1.34 15.93
N PRO A 98 12.25 0.61 14.80
CA PRO A 98 13.19 0.97 13.74
C PRO A 98 12.68 2.14 12.88
N TRP A 99 12.20 3.20 13.50
CA TRP A 99 11.47 4.28 12.85
C TRP A 99 12.35 5.15 11.94
N ARG A 100 13.63 5.34 12.32
CA ARG A 100 14.58 6.07 11.47
C ARG A 100 14.93 5.26 10.23
N GLU A 101 15.08 3.98 10.38
CA GLU A 101 15.31 3.01 9.31
C GLU A 101 14.13 2.95 8.35
N SER A 102 12.91 2.94 8.88
CA SER A 102 11.68 2.99 8.09
C SER A 102 11.61 4.25 7.23
N ILE A 103 11.79 5.43 7.84
CA ILE A 103 11.77 6.70 7.10
C ILE A 103 12.90 6.78 6.08
N LYS A 104 14.13 6.33 6.43
CA LYS A 104 15.27 6.29 5.49
C LYS A 104 14.97 5.41 4.29
N SER A 105 14.35 4.25 4.50
CA SER A 105 14.00 3.36 3.40
C SER A 105 13.00 4.01 2.43
N LEU A 106 12.02 4.76 2.94
CA LEU A 106 11.08 5.52 2.12
C LEU A 106 11.78 6.65 1.34
N LEU A 107 12.68 7.41 1.98
CA LEU A 107 13.47 8.45 1.33
C LEU A 107 14.36 7.92 0.20
N GLY A 108 14.65 6.62 0.19
CA GLY A 108 15.42 5.98 -0.88
C GLY A 108 14.71 5.90 -2.24
N PHE A 109 13.39 5.95 -2.27
CA PHE A 109 12.63 5.85 -3.54
C PHE A 109 11.48 6.84 -3.68
N CYS A 110 10.99 7.44 -2.60
CA CYS A 110 9.90 8.41 -2.63
C CYS A 110 10.39 9.83 -2.95
N ASP A 111 9.55 10.59 -3.62
CA ASP A 111 9.79 12.02 -3.93
C ASP A 111 9.51 12.90 -2.70
N GLU A 112 8.62 12.46 -1.82
CA GLU A 112 8.37 13.03 -0.49
C GLU A 112 8.04 11.94 0.51
N VAL A 113 8.26 12.20 1.80
CA VAL A 113 7.88 11.31 2.91
C VAL A 113 7.13 12.13 3.96
N VAL A 114 5.89 11.73 4.23
CA VAL A 114 5.04 12.36 5.24
C VAL A 114 5.05 11.52 6.51
N VAL A 115 5.45 12.11 7.62
CA VAL A 115 5.39 11.49 8.95
C VAL A 115 4.40 12.26 9.81
N LEU A 116 3.36 11.58 10.26
CA LEU A 116 2.40 12.15 11.20
C LEU A 116 2.71 11.67 12.62
N ASP A 117 3.16 12.59 13.47
CA ASP A 117 3.40 12.31 14.90
C ASP A 117 2.08 12.37 15.68
N GLY A 118 1.84 11.36 16.50
CA GLY A 118 0.63 11.20 17.32
C GLY A 118 0.63 11.98 18.64
N GLY A 119 1.56 12.93 18.82
CA GLY A 119 1.75 13.68 20.04
C GLY A 119 2.78 13.03 20.97
N SER A 120 3.92 12.61 20.42
CA SER A 120 5.05 12.04 21.15
C SER A 120 5.58 12.97 22.23
N ASN A 121 6.12 12.39 23.33
CA ASN A 121 6.68 13.10 24.46
C ASN A 121 8.00 12.47 24.97
N ASP A 122 8.64 11.66 24.14
CA ASP A 122 9.86 10.90 24.43
C ASP A 122 11.08 11.33 23.61
N GLY A 123 10.99 12.47 22.92
CA GLY A 123 12.02 12.98 22.02
C GLY A 123 11.79 12.63 20.54
N THR A 124 10.82 11.76 20.20
CA THR A 124 10.52 11.40 18.81
C THR A 124 10.13 12.61 17.97
N TRP A 125 9.30 13.51 18.50
CA TRP A 125 8.85 14.71 17.80
C TRP A 125 9.98 15.67 17.49
N GLU A 126 10.81 15.96 18.48
CA GLU A 126 11.97 16.86 18.37
C GLU A 126 12.99 16.34 17.34
N ASP A 127 13.24 15.03 17.36
CA ASP A 127 14.11 14.37 16.39
C ASP A 127 13.54 14.46 14.95
N LEU A 128 12.25 14.24 14.77
CA LEU A 128 11.59 14.37 13.47
C LEU A 128 11.67 15.80 12.94
N LEU A 129 11.43 16.80 13.79
CA LEU A 129 11.54 18.21 13.41
C LEU A 129 12.97 18.54 12.97
N GLY A 130 13.96 18.20 13.78
CA GLY A 130 15.38 18.46 13.46
C GLY A 130 15.79 17.76 12.15
N TRP A 131 15.27 16.57 11.88
CA TRP A 131 15.55 15.89 10.63
C TRP A 131 14.90 16.59 9.43
N SER A 132 13.66 17.06 9.56
CA SER A 132 12.97 17.79 8.48
C SER A 132 13.62 19.10 8.08
N GLU A 133 14.41 19.74 8.97
CA GLU A 133 15.20 20.94 8.66
C GLU A 133 16.34 20.64 7.66
N THR A 134 16.83 19.41 7.62
CA THR A 134 17.98 19.01 6.81
C THR A 134 17.60 18.13 5.61
N GLU A 135 16.41 17.50 5.63
CA GLU A 135 15.88 16.68 4.52
C GLU A 135 14.59 17.31 3.99
N PRO A 136 14.66 18.07 2.88
CA PRO A 136 13.50 18.84 2.39
C PRO A 136 12.35 17.98 1.85
N ARG A 137 12.60 16.69 1.61
CA ARG A 137 11.56 15.74 1.21
C ARG A 137 10.78 15.16 2.39
N LEU A 138 11.26 15.41 3.65
CA LEU A 138 10.62 14.94 4.85
C LEU A 138 9.62 15.96 5.37
N VAL A 139 8.33 15.66 5.24
CA VAL A 139 7.23 16.51 5.73
C VAL A 139 6.75 15.95 7.07
N VAL A 140 6.97 16.70 8.15
CA VAL A 140 6.57 16.29 9.50
C VAL A 140 5.35 17.10 9.94
N LYS A 141 4.33 16.40 10.41
CA LYS A 141 3.10 16.99 10.94
C LYS A 141 2.76 16.32 12.27
N GLN A 142 2.01 17.02 13.10
CA GLN A 142 1.53 16.47 14.37
C GLN A 142 0.00 16.50 14.42
N LEU A 143 -0.58 15.37 14.79
CA LEU A 143 -1.99 15.25 15.14
C LEU A 143 -2.10 14.38 16.39
N LYS A 144 -2.38 15.00 17.51
CA LYS A 144 -2.50 14.32 18.79
C LYS A 144 -3.50 13.20 18.71
N ARG A 145 -3.12 12.01 19.10
CA ARG A 145 -4.03 10.85 19.16
C ARG A 145 -5.07 11.07 20.26
N ASP A 146 -6.30 10.71 19.92
CA ASP A 146 -7.37 10.63 20.91
C ASP A 146 -7.32 9.25 21.58
N TRP A 147 -6.59 9.17 22.69
CA TRP A 147 -6.42 7.94 23.45
C TRP A 147 -7.69 7.51 24.21
N ASP A 148 -8.64 8.43 24.42
CA ASP A 148 -9.90 8.16 25.07
C ASP A 148 -10.96 7.65 24.09
N HIS A 149 -10.61 7.57 22.80
CA HIS A 149 -11.51 7.07 21.77
C HIS A 149 -11.87 5.60 22.05
N LYS A 150 -13.17 5.30 22.02
CA LYS A 150 -13.72 3.99 22.34
C LYS A 150 -13.29 2.86 21.39
N ARG A 151 -12.70 3.16 20.24
CA ARG A 151 -12.30 2.18 19.23
C ARG A 151 -10.87 2.42 18.77
N PHE A 152 -10.02 1.48 19.15
CA PHE A 152 -8.60 1.51 18.80
C PHE A 152 -8.33 1.57 17.28
N ALA A 153 -8.94 0.68 16.50
CA ALA A 153 -8.76 0.63 15.06
C ALA A 153 -9.07 1.96 14.38
N LEU A 154 -10.01 2.70 14.95
CA LEU A 154 -10.45 3.96 14.43
C LEU A 154 -9.39 5.06 14.51
N PHE A 155 -8.79 5.29 15.66
CA PHE A 155 -7.81 6.38 15.79
C PHE A 155 -6.53 6.08 15.00
N ASN A 156 -6.16 4.80 14.86
CA ASN A 156 -5.05 4.41 14.00
C ASN A 156 -5.36 4.71 12.53
N GLY A 157 -6.56 4.32 12.05
CA GLY A 157 -7.02 4.65 10.72
C GLY A 157 -7.09 6.16 10.49
N GLN A 158 -7.52 6.95 11.47
CA GLN A 158 -7.51 8.42 11.42
C GLN A 158 -6.11 8.99 11.24
N GLN A 159 -5.13 8.50 12.01
CA GLN A 159 -3.75 8.96 11.91
C GLN A 159 -3.18 8.68 10.52
N LYS A 160 -3.38 7.48 9.99
CA LYS A 160 -2.95 7.10 8.65
C LYS A 160 -3.66 7.93 7.57
N ALA A 161 -4.99 8.11 7.69
CA ALA A 161 -5.76 8.93 6.76
C ALA A 161 -5.33 10.40 6.78
N ALA A 162 -5.04 10.95 7.97
CA ALA A 162 -4.54 12.30 8.11
C ALA A 162 -3.14 12.46 7.51
N ALA A 163 -2.22 11.52 7.73
CA ALA A 163 -0.91 11.51 7.08
C ALA A 163 -1.06 11.52 5.55
N ARG A 164 -1.93 10.66 5.02
CA ARG A 164 -2.24 10.58 3.60
C ARG A 164 -2.70 11.91 2.99
N CYS A 165 -3.47 12.71 3.73
CA CYS A 165 -3.98 14.00 3.25
C CYS A 165 -2.89 15.06 2.99
N TYR A 166 -1.70 14.88 3.54
CA TYR A 166 -0.55 15.77 3.28
C TYR A 166 0.30 15.31 2.08
N CYS A 167 0.04 14.13 1.53
CA CYS A 167 0.77 13.62 0.37
C CYS A 167 0.35 14.32 -0.91
N THR A 168 1.31 14.66 -1.77
CA THR A 168 1.09 15.44 -2.99
C THR A 168 1.33 14.63 -4.27
N SER A 169 2.02 13.49 -4.18
CA SER A 169 2.38 12.67 -5.33
C SER A 169 1.19 11.90 -5.94
N GLU A 170 1.38 11.35 -7.14
CA GLU A 170 0.38 10.55 -7.85
C GLU A 170 0.13 9.20 -7.17
N TRP A 171 1.19 8.58 -6.69
CA TRP A 171 1.14 7.32 -5.97
C TRP A 171 1.52 7.52 -4.51
N LEU A 172 0.88 6.76 -3.64
CA LEU A 172 1.09 6.81 -2.21
C LEU A 172 1.51 5.44 -1.69
N TRP A 173 2.63 5.40 -0.98
CA TRP A 173 3.17 4.21 -0.34
C TRP A 173 3.01 4.32 1.18
N GLN A 174 2.16 3.47 1.76
CA GLN A 174 1.93 3.42 3.20
C GLN A 174 2.85 2.40 3.86
N VAL A 175 3.43 2.75 5.00
CA VAL A 175 4.09 1.79 5.90
C VAL A 175 3.68 2.03 7.34
N ASP A 176 3.75 0.98 8.15
CA ASP A 176 3.81 1.11 9.59
C ASP A 176 5.25 1.45 9.99
N ILE A 177 5.45 2.06 11.17
CA ILE A 177 6.75 2.64 11.56
C ILE A 177 7.84 1.58 11.81
N ASP A 178 7.48 0.31 11.82
CA ASP A 178 8.36 -0.85 11.92
C ASP A 178 8.39 -1.70 10.62
N GLU A 179 7.93 -1.11 9.52
CA GLU A 179 8.02 -1.66 8.17
C GLU A 179 9.08 -0.94 7.35
N ILE A 180 9.90 -1.68 6.67
CA ILE A 180 11.04 -1.20 5.90
C ILE A 180 10.96 -1.72 4.45
N VAL A 181 11.43 -0.93 3.49
CA VAL A 181 11.56 -1.32 2.09
C VAL A 181 13.04 -1.54 1.77
N ASN A 182 13.35 -2.68 1.15
CA ASN A 182 14.71 -3.00 0.77
C ASN A 182 15.16 -2.13 -0.42
N GLU A 183 16.38 -1.64 -0.40
CA GLU A 183 17.00 -0.85 -1.47
C GLU A 183 17.03 -1.56 -2.82
N GLU A 184 17.12 -2.90 -2.82
CA GLU A 184 17.04 -3.72 -4.03
C GLU A 184 15.68 -3.62 -4.73
N ASP A 185 14.64 -3.25 -4.00
CA ASP A 185 13.29 -3.12 -4.53
C ASP A 185 12.97 -1.72 -5.09
N TYR A 186 13.82 -0.71 -4.87
CA TYR A 186 13.54 0.66 -5.31
C TYR A 186 13.28 0.78 -6.82
N GLN A 187 14.07 0.07 -7.64
CA GLN A 187 13.85 0.07 -9.08
C GLN A 187 12.60 -0.73 -9.48
N LYS A 188 12.31 -1.81 -8.76
CA LYS A 188 11.06 -2.58 -8.98
C LYS A 188 9.83 -1.71 -8.69
N ILE A 189 9.87 -0.89 -7.63
CA ILE A 189 8.79 0.05 -7.28
C ILE A 189 8.58 1.07 -8.39
N LYS A 190 9.65 1.74 -8.85
CA LYS A 190 9.59 2.72 -9.93
C LYS A 190 9.07 2.12 -11.23
N SER A 191 9.50 0.91 -11.55
CA SER A 191 9.01 0.16 -12.71
C SER A 191 7.53 -0.19 -12.56
N LEU A 192 7.12 -0.69 -11.39
CA LEU A 192 5.75 -1.07 -11.10
C LEU A 192 4.79 0.11 -11.32
N VAL A 193 5.02 1.25 -10.66
CA VAL A 193 4.13 2.41 -10.78
C VAL A 193 4.10 3.02 -12.18
N SER A 194 5.16 2.82 -12.97
CA SER A 194 5.24 3.29 -14.37
C SER A 194 4.47 2.39 -15.34
N THR A 195 4.29 1.10 -15.01
CA THR A 195 3.70 0.09 -15.90
C THR A 195 2.26 -0.30 -15.54
N LEU A 196 1.82 0.04 -14.32
CA LEU A 196 0.46 -0.28 -13.88
C LEU A 196 -0.60 0.38 -14.79
N PRO A 197 -1.64 -0.37 -15.18
CA PRO A 197 -2.75 0.18 -15.94
C PRO A 197 -3.41 1.36 -15.22
N LYS A 198 -3.88 2.35 -15.98
CA LYS A 198 -4.52 3.57 -15.45
C LYS A 198 -5.75 3.29 -14.57
N ASN A 199 -6.41 2.17 -14.80
CA ASN A 199 -7.58 1.73 -14.04
C ASN A 199 -7.22 0.92 -12.78
N VAL A 200 -5.95 0.73 -12.43
CA VAL A 200 -5.54 0.13 -11.16
C VAL A 200 -5.27 1.23 -10.15
N ASP A 201 -5.99 1.18 -9.05
CA ASP A 201 -5.94 2.19 -7.99
C ASP A 201 -5.28 1.69 -6.71
N LEU A 202 -5.26 0.39 -6.49
CA LEU A 202 -4.78 -0.24 -5.26
C LEU A 202 -3.96 -1.49 -5.58
N VAL A 203 -2.84 -1.66 -4.91
CA VAL A 203 -1.91 -2.76 -5.15
C VAL A 203 -1.59 -3.49 -3.86
N ALA A 204 -1.79 -4.81 -3.87
CA ALA A 204 -1.33 -5.69 -2.80
C ALA A 204 0.17 -5.99 -2.96
N LEU A 205 0.93 -5.81 -1.91
CA LEU A 205 2.36 -6.07 -1.86
C LEU A 205 2.68 -7.20 -0.88
N PRO A 206 3.72 -8.02 -1.14
CA PRO A 206 4.19 -9.03 -0.21
C PRO A 206 4.68 -8.41 1.09
N ILE A 207 4.39 -9.07 2.22
CA ILE A 207 4.87 -8.71 3.55
C ILE A 207 5.74 -9.83 4.09
N ILE A 208 6.98 -9.53 4.39
CA ILE A 208 7.93 -10.44 5.03
C ILE A 208 7.89 -10.18 6.53
N GLU A 209 7.11 -10.95 7.26
CA GLU A 209 6.91 -10.78 8.71
C GLU A 209 7.94 -11.62 9.49
N TYR A 210 8.93 -10.97 10.07
CA TYR A 210 9.95 -11.66 10.86
C TYR A 210 9.42 -12.10 12.24
N TRP A 211 9.87 -13.29 12.67
CA TRP A 211 9.44 -13.91 13.90
C TRP A 211 10.63 -14.36 14.78
N GLY A 212 10.87 -13.65 15.86
CA GLY A 212 11.88 -14.00 16.85
C GLY A 212 13.33 -13.89 16.38
N GLY A 213 13.61 -13.16 15.30
CA GLY A 213 14.93 -12.95 14.74
C GLY A 213 14.94 -12.83 13.24
N LYS A 214 16.12 -12.83 12.65
CA LYS A 214 16.34 -12.54 11.23
C LYS A 214 16.05 -13.71 10.26
N GLU A 215 15.95 -14.94 10.76
CA GLU A 215 15.91 -16.12 9.90
C GLU A 215 14.51 -16.63 9.60
N LYS A 216 13.56 -16.36 10.50
CA LYS A 216 12.23 -16.93 10.43
C LYS A 216 11.22 -15.91 9.95
N VAL A 217 10.49 -16.26 8.92
CA VAL A 217 9.34 -15.50 8.41
C VAL A 217 8.07 -16.30 8.71
N ARG A 218 7.14 -15.73 9.45
CA ARG A 218 5.92 -16.42 9.82
C ARG A 218 4.91 -16.45 8.67
N VAL A 219 4.09 -17.49 8.62
CA VAL A 219 3.09 -17.71 7.56
C VAL A 219 1.66 -17.82 8.08
N ASP A 220 1.46 -17.67 9.38
CA ASP A 220 0.12 -17.73 10.01
C ASP A 220 -0.66 -16.41 9.94
N ILE A 221 -0.10 -15.39 9.29
CA ILE A 221 -0.75 -14.12 8.96
C ILE A 221 -0.94 -13.97 7.46
N ASN A 222 -1.69 -12.95 7.04
CA ASN A 222 -1.78 -12.60 5.64
C ASN A 222 -0.40 -12.16 5.11
N PRO A 223 0.14 -12.83 4.07
CA PRO A 223 1.47 -12.54 3.55
C PRO A 223 1.48 -11.35 2.57
N TRP A 224 0.45 -10.52 2.61
CA TRP A 224 0.28 -9.36 1.75
C TRP A 224 -0.51 -8.26 2.46
N LYS A 225 -0.26 -7.01 2.03
CA LYS A 225 -1.02 -5.84 2.48
C LYS A 225 -1.20 -4.83 1.35
N TRP A 226 -2.25 -4.00 1.46
CA TRP A 226 -2.49 -2.88 0.58
C TRP A 226 -1.56 -1.72 0.98
N ARG A 227 -0.37 -1.64 0.36
CA ARG A 227 0.64 -0.63 0.72
C ARG A 227 0.84 0.44 -0.36
N LEU A 228 0.38 0.20 -1.58
CA LEU A 228 0.51 1.13 -2.69
C LEU A 228 -0.87 1.48 -3.25
N SER A 229 -1.15 2.77 -3.40
CA SER A 229 -2.42 3.26 -3.96
C SER A 229 -2.24 4.54 -4.74
N ARG A 230 -3.18 4.84 -5.65
CA ARG A 230 -3.26 6.17 -6.26
C ARG A 230 -3.74 7.20 -5.25
N ASN A 231 -3.28 8.44 -5.43
CA ASN A 231 -3.72 9.58 -4.62
C ASN A 231 -5.08 10.09 -5.09
N LYS A 232 -6.13 9.35 -4.73
CA LYS A 232 -7.52 9.71 -5.05
C LYS A 232 -8.29 10.08 -3.77
N PRO A 233 -9.13 11.13 -3.80
CA PRO A 233 -9.82 11.64 -2.60
C PRO A 233 -10.72 10.62 -1.89
N HIS A 234 -11.29 9.67 -2.65
CA HIS A 234 -12.19 8.64 -2.11
C HIS A 234 -11.45 7.44 -1.52
N ILE A 235 -10.14 7.31 -1.76
CA ILE A 235 -9.33 6.25 -1.15
C ILE A 235 -8.83 6.75 0.20
N THR A 236 -9.20 6.04 1.27
CA THR A 236 -8.83 6.40 2.63
C THR A 236 -8.40 5.17 3.42
N HIS A 237 -7.47 5.36 4.32
CA HIS A 237 -6.92 4.28 5.12
C HIS A 237 -7.84 3.96 6.30
N GLY A 238 -8.42 2.75 6.33
CA GLY A 238 -9.27 2.29 7.42
C GLY A 238 -10.63 2.98 7.58
N LEU A 239 -10.93 4.00 6.80
CA LEU A 239 -12.16 4.78 6.90
C LEU A 239 -12.81 4.94 5.53
N PRO A 240 -14.13 4.73 5.40
CA PRO A 240 -14.88 5.15 4.23
C PRO A 240 -14.74 6.67 4.00
N GLY A 241 -14.64 7.10 2.75
CA GLY A 241 -14.41 8.51 2.42
C GLY A 241 -15.47 9.47 2.95
N HIS A 242 -16.76 9.05 2.90
CA HIS A 242 -17.87 9.82 3.42
C HIS A 242 -17.96 9.83 4.97
N GLN A 243 -17.22 8.94 5.63
CA GLN A 243 -17.22 8.78 7.08
C GLN A 243 -15.89 9.14 7.71
N ARG A 244 -15.10 9.96 7.04
CA ARG A 244 -13.85 10.52 7.61
C ARG A 244 -14.09 11.29 8.89
N LEU A 245 -15.30 11.84 8.99
CA LEU A 245 -15.83 12.42 10.22
C LEU A 245 -16.79 11.39 10.80
N PHE A 246 -16.56 11.02 12.04
CA PHE A 246 -17.41 10.10 12.77
C PHE A 246 -18.85 10.59 12.82
N ASP A 247 -19.78 9.64 12.90
CA ASP A 247 -21.07 9.99 13.45
C ASP A 247 -20.91 10.49 14.90
N GLU A 248 -21.92 11.14 15.40
CA GLU A 248 -21.94 11.70 16.76
C GLU A 248 -21.69 10.65 17.86
N GLU A 249 -21.85 9.35 17.53
CA GLU A 249 -21.62 8.23 18.41
C GLU A 249 -20.22 7.64 18.28
N GLY A 250 -19.38 8.19 17.39
CA GLY A 250 -18.02 7.71 17.14
C GLY A 250 -17.99 6.31 16.54
N GLN A 251 -19.03 5.95 15.79
CA GLN A 251 -19.14 4.65 15.16
C GLN A 251 -18.32 4.60 13.88
N MET A 252 -17.40 3.68 13.81
CA MET A 252 -16.73 3.37 12.57
C MET A 252 -17.54 2.36 11.78
N TYR A 253 -17.83 2.71 10.58
CA TYR A 253 -18.50 1.85 9.63
C TYR A 253 -17.50 1.12 8.72
N SER A 254 -16.41 0.67 9.21
CA SER A 254 -15.70 -0.28 8.44
C SER A 254 -16.29 -1.65 8.69
N ALA A 255 -16.66 -2.30 7.66
CA ALA A 255 -16.89 -3.71 7.73
C ALA A 255 -15.54 -4.39 8.05
N GLY A 256 -15.33 -4.73 9.27
CA GLY A 256 -14.17 -5.47 9.71
C GLY A 256 -13.31 -4.71 10.69
N SER A 257 -12.89 -5.43 11.68
CA SER A 257 -12.00 -5.01 12.76
C SER A 257 -10.59 -4.66 12.26
N ASP A 258 -10.23 -5.06 11.06
CA ASP A 258 -8.87 -4.99 10.53
C ASP A 258 -8.65 -3.75 9.66
N GLY A 259 -9.43 -2.70 9.90
CA GLY A 259 -9.40 -1.46 9.13
C GLY A 259 -8.06 -0.78 9.05
N ASP A 260 -7.17 -1.03 9.99
CA ASP A 260 -5.85 -0.41 10.05
C ASP A 260 -4.92 -0.88 8.91
N ASP A 261 -5.10 -2.10 8.45
CA ASP A 261 -4.24 -2.70 7.44
C ASP A 261 -4.72 -2.46 6.00
N TYR A 262 -5.89 -1.83 5.85
CA TYR A 262 -6.50 -1.65 4.55
C TYR A 262 -6.64 -0.19 4.17
N ILE A 263 -6.34 0.11 2.92
CA ILE A 263 -6.79 1.33 2.26
C ILE A 263 -8.15 1.02 1.66
N ARG A 264 -9.14 1.86 1.96
CA ARG A 264 -10.52 1.66 1.53
C ARG A 264 -11.10 2.90 0.88
N SER A 265 -12.12 2.71 0.06
CA SER A 265 -13.01 3.77 -0.41
C SER A 265 -14.43 3.57 0.15
N ASP A 266 -15.32 4.52 -0.12
CA ASP A 266 -16.76 4.44 0.20
C ASP A 266 -17.39 3.18 -0.37
N SER A 267 -16.83 2.69 -1.47
CA SER A 267 -17.27 1.52 -2.20
C SER A 267 -16.07 0.59 -2.40
N PHE A 268 -15.60 0.01 -1.31
CA PHE A 268 -14.43 -0.87 -1.31
C PHE A 268 -14.48 -1.96 -2.39
N GLN A 269 -15.67 -2.51 -2.63
CA GLN A 269 -15.89 -3.55 -3.63
C GLN A 269 -15.65 -3.08 -5.07
N ASN A 270 -15.63 -1.77 -5.31
CA ASN A 270 -15.48 -1.18 -6.65
C ASN A 270 -14.13 -0.50 -6.87
N ILE A 271 -13.17 -0.62 -5.94
CA ILE A 271 -11.81 -0.12 -6.18
C ILE A 271 -11.09 -1.10 -7.08
N PRO A 272 -10.62 -0.67 -8.27
CA PRO A 272 -9.81 -1.52 -9.13
C PRO A 272 -8.48 -1.86 -8.46
N CYS A 273 -8.26 -3.14 -8.21
CA CYS A 273 -7.11 -3.65 -7.46
C CYS A 273 -6.22 -4.54 -8.34
N ALA A 274 -4.91 -4.48 -8.09
CA ALA A 274 -3.97 -5.50 -8.54
C ALA A 274 -3.48 -6.32 -7.35
N THR A 275 -3.54 -7.62 -7.47
CA THR A 275 -3.03 -8.55 -6.46
C THR A 275 -2.28 -9.70 -7.11
N PHE A 276 -1.23 -10.14 -6.46
CA PHE A 276 -0.52 -11.37 -6.79
C PHE A 276 -1.06 -12.58 -6.01
N TYR A 277 -1.86 -12.33 -4.98
CA TYR A 277 -2.34 -13.34 -4.05
C TYR A 277 -3.60 -14.01 -4.58
N THR A 278 -3.56 -15.32 -4.75
CA THR A 278 -4.62 -16.13 -5.32
C THR A 278 -5.31 -17.00 -4.26
N GLU A 279 -6.49 -17.51 -4.60
CA GLU A 279 -7.20 -18.46 -3.75
C GLU A 279 -6.38 -19.74 -3.51
N ASP A 280 -5.67 -20.24 -4.52
CA ASP A 280 -4.79 -21.41 -4.38
C ASP A 280 -3.65 -21.15 -3.39
N MET A 281 -3.09 -19.95 -3.38
CA MET A 281 -2.09 -19.55 -2.40
C MET A 281 -2.67 -19.51 -0.99
N GLU A 282 -3.87 -19.02 -0.82
CA GLU A 282 -4.54 -19.01 0.48
C GLU A 282 -4.81 -20.44 0.98
N ILE A 283 -5.30 -21.33 0.14
CA ILE A 283 -5.50 -22.75 0.48
C ILE A 283 -4.16 -23.39 0.91
N LEU A 284 -3.10 -23.12 0.17
CA LEU A 284 -1.76 -23.63 0.47
C LEU A 284 -1.24 -23.09 1.81
N ARG A 285 -1.41 -21.78 2.04
CA ARG A 285 -1.07 -21.13 3.31
C ARG A 285 -1.84 -21.74 4.49
N GLN A 286 -3.14 -21.95 4.36
CA GLN A 286 -3.97 -22.55 5.42
C GLN A 286 -3.52 -23.96 5.78
N LYS A 287 -3.14 -24.78 4.80
CA LYS A 287 -2.54 -26.09 5.05
C LYS A 287 -1.21 -25.97 5.80
N SER A 288 -0.38 -25.01 5.40
CA SER A 288 0.91 -24.71 6.07
C SER A 288 0.70 -24.31 7.54
N VAL A 289 -0.27 -23.46 7.80
CA VAL A 289 -0.65 -23.01 9.15
C VAL A 289 -1.08 -24.19 10.04
N ASN A 290 -1.72 -25.20 9.44
CA ASN A 290 -2.14 -26.41 10.15
C ASN A 290 -1.04 -27.49 10.26
N GLY A 291 0.18 -27.20 9.81
CA GLY A 291 1.37 -28.04 10.00
C GLY A 291 1.61 -29.09 8.91
N ASP A 292 1.00 -28.91 7.73
CA ASP A 292 1.29 -29.73 6.56
C ASP A 292 2.68 -29.35 6.01
N SER A 293 3.67 -30.23 6.18
CA SER A 293 5.05 -29.95 5.80
C SER A 293 5.26 -29.78 4.30
N GLU A 294 4.53 -30.54 3.47
CA GLU A 294 4.60 -30.38 2.01
C GLU A 294 4.01 -29.05 1.57
N ALA A 295 2.94 -28.61 2.23
CA ALA A 295 2.34 -27.30 1.98
C ALA A 295 3.28 -26.16 2.41
N ILE A 296 4.00 -26.30 3.53
CA ILE A 296 5.01 -25.33 3.98
C ILE A 296 6.10 -25.15 2.93
N GLU A 297 6.68 -26.24 2.42
CA GLU A 297 7.72 -26.19 1.40
C GLU A 297 7.23 -25.57 0.08
N LYS A 298 6.04 -25.97 -0.38
CA LYS A 298 5.42 -25.40 -1.59
C LYS A 298 5.11 -23.91 -1.43
N PHE A 299 4.57 -23.53 -0.28
CA PHE A 299 4.27 -22.12 0.01
C PHE A 299 5.56 -21.29 0.06
N ALA A 300 6.60 -21.78 0.74
CA ALA A 300 7.90 -21.12 0.81
C ALA A 300 8.50 -20.89 -0.58
N SER A 301 8.52 -21.92 -1.43
CA SER A 301 9.05 -21.83 -2.79
C SER A 301 8.27 -20.82 -3.65
N LEU A 302 6.95 -20.86 -3.58
CA LEU A 302 6.10 -19.94 -4.32
C LEU A 302 6.26 -18.50 -3.81
N TYR A 303 6.30 -18.32 -2.49
CA TYR A 303 6.43 -17.01 -1.87
C TYR A 303 7.80 -16.38 -2.14
N SER A 304 8.87 -17.16 -2.12
CA SER A 304 10.22 -16.71 -2.54
C SER A 304 10.22 -16.16 -3.96
N LEU A 305 9.60 -16.88 -4.91
CA LEU A 305 9.50 -16.40 -6.29
C LEU A 305 8.73 -15.07 -6.42
N ILE A 306 7.75 -14.86 -5.56
CA ILE A 306 6.95 -13.63 -5.54
C ILE A 306 7.77 -12.46 -5.01
N VAL A 307 8.45 -12.64 -3.86
CA VAL A 307 9.27 -11.56 -3.27
C VAL A 307 10.50 -11.23 -4.12
N ASP A 308 10.98 -12.16 -4.94
CA ASP A 308 12.04 -11.89 -5.91
C ASP A 308 11.58 -10.97 -7.05
N LYS A 309 10.32 -11.10 -7.46
CA LYS A 309 9.75 -10.37 -8.60
C LYS A 309 9.09 -9.06 -8.21
N LEU A 310 8.44 -9.02 -7.06
CA LEU A 310 7.68 -7.87 -6.59
C LEU A 310 8.43 -7.14 -5.48
N PRO A 311 8.27 -5.82 -5.38
CA PRO A 311 8.76 -5.10 -4.21
C PRO A 311 8.02 -5.60 -2.97
N SER A 312 8.74 -5.74 -1.89
CA SER A 312 8.22 -6.32 -0.64
C SER A 312 8.41 -5.38 0.53
N VAL A 313 7.57 -5.53 1.54
CA VAL A 313 7.66 -4.81 2.80
C VAL A 313 8.19 -5.74 3.87
N TYR A 314 9.26 -5.34 4.53
CA TYR A 314 9.94 -6.08 5.58
C TYR A 314 9.42 -5.60 6.93
N HIS A 315 8.71 -6.45 7.65
CA HIS A 315 8.05 -6.10 8.91
C HIS A 315 8.79 -6.67 10.11
N TYR A 316 9.26 -5.78 10.99
CA TYR A 316 10.08 -6.12 12.14
C TYR A 316 9.33 -6.09 13.48
N SER A 317 8.00 -6.16 13.42
CA SER A 317 7.13 -6.06 14.60
C SER A 317 7.45 -7.11 15.66
N TRP A 318 7.58 -8.37 15.23
CA TRP A 318 7.87 -9.53 16.07
C TRP A 318 9.32 -10.02 16.00
N PHE A 319 10.19 -9.24 15.41
CA PHE A 319 11.62 -9.56 15.37
C PHE A 319 12.20 -9.67 16.78
N ASP A 320 11.89 -8.71 17.63
CA ASP A 320 12.21 -8.69 19.05
C ASP A 320 10.93 -8.97 19.86
N MET A 321 10.82 -10.19 20.38
CA MET A 321 9.67 -10.64 21.15
C MET A 321 9.52 -9.89 22.45
N GLY A 322 10.61 -9.63 23.16
CA GLY A 322 10.61 -8.90 24.42
C GLY A 322 10.08 -7.48 24.26
N ARG A 323 10.61 -6.77 23.28
CA ARG A 323 10.11 -5.43 22.93
C ARG A 323 8.61 -5.47 22.62
N LYS A 324 8.17 -6.44 21.82
CA LYS A 324 6.76 -6.56 21.43
C LYS A 324 5.85 -6.81 22.62
N VAL A 325 6.20 -7.73 23.50
CA VAL A 325 5.42 -8.05 24.70
C VAL A 325 5.40 -6.86 25.67
N ARG A 326 6.53 -6.16 25.85
CA ARG A 326 6.57 -4.90 26.65
C ARG A 326 5.64 -3.84 26.05
N THR A 327 5.66 -3.67 24.75
CA THR A 327 4.74 -2.73 24.08
C THR A 327 3.28 -3.09 24.32
N TYR A 328 2.94 -4.36 24.38
CA TYR A 328 1.59 -4.79 24.75
C TYR A 328 1.27 -4.50 26.21
N ARG A 329 2.15 -4.82 27.15
CA ARG A 329 1.95 -4.49 28.56
C ARG A 329 1.80 -3.00 28.81
N ASP A 330 2.74 -2.21 28.31
CA ASP A 330 2.91 -0.82 28.73
C ASP A 330 1.98 0.12 27.95
N PHE A 331 1.56 -0.30 26.76
CA PHE A 331 0.94 0.59 25.83
C PHE A 331 -0.40 0.08 25.24
N TRP A 332 -0.41 -1.11 24.63
CA TRP A 332 -1.58 -1.58 23.89
C TRP A 332 -2.68 -2.17 24.75
N SER A 333 -2.38 -2.66 25.95
CA SER A 333 -3.37 -3.26 26.85
C SER A 333 -4.58 -2.36 27.11
N LYS A 334 -4.35 -1.05 27.23
CA LYS A 334 -5.39 -0.04 27.46
C LYS A 334 -6.36 0.09 26.28
N HIS A 335 -5.91 -0.23 25.06
CA HIS A 335 -6.65 0.03 23.84
C HIS A 335 -7.39 -1.19 23.32
N TRP A 336 -7.01 -2.40 23.73
CA TRP A 336 -7.72 -3.60 23.34
C TRP A 336 -9.08 -3.73 23.97
N ALA A 337 -9.28 -3.17 25.16
CA ALA A 337 -10.58 -3.06 25.78
C ALA A 337 -11.59 -2.41 24.84
N SER A 338 -11.17 -1.33 24.16
CA SER A 338 -12.06 -0.61 23.24
C SER A 338 -12.35 -1.38 21.95
N LEU A 339 -11.40 -2.17 21.43
CA LEU A 339 -11.57 -2.98 20.22
C LEU A 339 -12.69 -4.02 20.39
N TYR A 340 -12.82 -4.59 21.58
CA TYR A 340 -13.80 -5.63 21.88
C TYR A 340 -15.05 -5.12 22.58
N ASN A 341 -15.22 -3.80 22.71
CA ASN A 341 -16.28 -3.20 23.53
C ASN A 341 -16.29 -3.71 24.98
N LYS A 342 -15.11 -3.99 25.53
CA LYS A 342 -14.92 -4.46 26.90
C LYS A 342 -14.33 -3.36 27.77
N GLY A 343 -14.55 -3.42 29.08
CA GLY A 343 -13.87 -2.56 30.04
C GLY A 343 -12.37 -2.84 30.10
N ILE A 344 -11.58 -1.85 30.53
CA ILE A 344 -10.11 -2.01 30.69
C ILE A 344 -9.79 -3.19 31.63
N GLU A 345 -10.61 -3.41 32.63
CA GLU A 345 -10.50 -4.50 33.59
C GLU A 345 -10.61 -5.89 32.94
N ASP A 346 -11.45 -6.02 31.89
CA ASP A 346 -11.62 -7.29 31.17
C ASP A 346 -10.38 -7.69 30.37
N THR A 347 -9.59 -6.71 29.90
CA THR A 347 -8.34 -6.99 29.18
C THR A 347 -7.18 -7.30 30.11
N GLN A 348 -7.25 -6.87 31.36
CA GLN A 348 -6.26 -7.18 32.39
C GLN A 348 -6.41 -8.60 32.90
N GLU A 349 -7.65 -9.07 33.03
CA GLU A 349 -7.94 -10.42 33.51
C GLU A 349 -7.68 -11.51 32.45
N ASN A 350 -7.84 -11.19 31.18
CA ASN A 350 -7.70 -12.13 30.07
C ASN A 350 -6.36 -12.04 29.35
N ASN A 351 -5.29 -11.75 30.07
CA ASN A 351 -3.96 -11.77 29.50
C ASN A 351 -3.56 -13.19 29.07
N MET A 352 -3.64 -13.45 27.79
CA MET A 352 -3.43 -14.77 27.21
C MET A 352 -2.03 -15.34 27.42
N PHE A 353 -1.03 -14.51 27.73
CA PHE A 353 0.34 -14.98 27.95
C PHE A 353 0.59 -15.40 29.39
N PHE A 354 -0.03 -14.71 30.36
CA PHE A 354 0.36 -14.82 31.77
C PHE A 354 -0.78 -15.22 32.70
N ASN A 355 -2.01 -15.25 32.20
CA ASN A 355 -3.22 -15.54 33.01
C ASN A 355 -3.34 -14.68 34.28
N LYS A 356 -2.91 -13.42 34.19
CA LYS A 356 -2.95 -12.38 35.20
C LYS A 356 -2.99 -10.99 34.60
N PRO A 357 -3.30 -9.92 35.34
CA PRO A 357 -3.30 -8.57 34.85
C PRO A 357 -1.93 -8.15 34.29
N TRP A 358 -1.93 -7.35 33.21
CA TRP A 358 -0.69 -6.83 32.61
C TRP A 358 0.15 -6.02 33.60
N SER A 359 -0.50 -5.32 34.53
CA SER A 359 0.18 -4.52 35.59
C SER A 359 1.00 -5.37 36.57
N GLU A 360 0.74 -6.68 36.65
CA GLU A 360 1.45 -7.61 37.53
C GLU A 360 2.53 -8.41 36.80
N VAL A 361 2.74 -8.15 35.49
CA VAL A 361 3.74 -8.87 34.69
C VAL A 361 5.12 -8.27 34.88
N SER A 362 6.05 -9.06 35.40
CA SER A 362 7.44 -8.66 35.62
C SER A 362 8.28 -8.74 34.35
N GLU A 363 9.48 -8.12 34.36
CA GLU A 363 10.45 -8.23 33.27
C GLU A 363 10.95 -9.67 33.06
N GLU A 364 11.18 -10.41 34.14
CA GLU A 364 11.60 -11.82 34.07
C GLU A 364 10.56 -12.68 33.34
N GLU A 365 9.28 -12.47 33.63
CA GLU A 365 8.20 -13.17 32.94
C GLU A 365 8.09 -12.80 31.45
N ILE A 366 8.38 -11.52 31.11
CA ILE A 366 8.45 -11.10 29.71
C ILE A 366 9.59 -11.80 29.01
N ASP A 367 10.75 -11.89 29.62
CA ASP A 367 11.89 -12.59 29.02
C ASP A 367 11.61 -14.07 28.84
N ASP A 368 10.96 -14.73 29.80
CA ASP A 368 10.57 -16.13 29.68
C ASP A 368 9.54 -16.37 28.59
N ILE A 369 8.49 -15.56 28.53
CA ILE A 369 7.48 -15.69 27.48
C ILE A 369 8.06 -15.39 26.09
N SER A 370 9.00 -14.46 26.00
CA SER A 370 9.65 -14.10 24.73
C SER A 370 10.46 -15.27 24.17
N LYS A 371 11.19 -15.99 25.00
CA LYS A 371 11.93 -17.21 24.62
C LYS A 371 10.94 -18.30 24.16
N ARG A 372 9.87 -18.51 24.88
CA ARG A 372 8.83 -19.50 24.56
C ARG A 372 8.10 -19.17 23.27
N LEU A 373 7.71 -17.91 23.04
CA LEU A 373 7.10 -17.46 21.78
C LEU A 373 8.02 -17.69 20.58
N SER A 374 9.31 -17.51 20.76
CA SER A 374 10.30 -17.71 19.69
C SER A 374 10.51 -19.16 19.31
N SER A 375 10.35 -20.10 20.26
CA SER A 375 10.72 -21.52 20.10
C SER A 375 9.56 -22.50 20.19
N GLU A 376 8.64 -22.29 21.11
CA GLU A 376 7.68 -23.31 21.54
C GLU A 376 6.22 -22.92 21.27
N MET A 377 5.89 -21.64 21.43
CA MET A 377 4.51 -21.21 21.37
C MET A 377 4.08 -20.80 19.96
N GLY A 378 2.81 -21.03 19.68
CA GLY A 378 2.17 -20.52 18.52
C GLY A 378 1.96 -19.00 18.57
N GLY A 379 1.71 -18.43 17.40
CA GLY A 379 1.47 -17.01 17.25
C GLY A 379 0.23 -16.49 17.98
N TRP A 380 -0.01 -15.22 17.78
CA TRP A 380 -1.03 -14.44 18.42
C TRP A 380 -2.47 -14.85 18.03
N ILE A 381 -3.46 -14.61 18.88
CA ILE A 381 -4.88 -15.01 18.70
C ILE A 381 -5.57 -14.39 17.47
N PHE A 382 -5.04 -13.31 16.92
CA PHE A 382 -5.60 -12.67 15.73
C PHE A 382 -5.29 -13.40 14.43
N HIS A 383 -4.53 -14.48 14.52
CA HIS A 383 -4.13 -15.25 13.36
C HIS A 383 -5.04 -16.45 13.18
N SER A 384 -5.23 -16.87 11.96
CA SER A 384 -6.12 -17.95 11.56
C SER A 384 -5.68 -19.35 12.03
N ARG A 385 -4.80 -19.44 13.02
CA ARG A 385 -4.39 -20.72 13.62
C ARG A 385 -5.46 -21.27 14.53
N VAL A 386 -5.66 -22.57 14.43
CA VAL A 386 -6.60 -23.31 15.28
C VAL A 386 -5.89 -23.90 16.52
N ASP A 387 -4.60 -24.23 16.39
CA ASP A 387 -3.80 -24.85 17.45
C ASP A 387 -2.58 -23.99 17.80
N PHE A 388 -2.65 -23.32 18.93
CA PHE A 388 -1.57 -22.46 19.46
C PHE A 388 -0.58 -23.23 20.36
N SER A 389 -0.76 -24.52 20.58
CA SER A 389 0.17 -25.34 21.33
C SER A 389 1.45 -25.66 20.55
N LYS A 390 1.42 -25.51 19.23
CA LYS A 390 2.56 -25.75 18.35
C LYS A 390 3.33 -24.45 18.05
N PRO A 391 4.62 -24.54 17.73
CA PRO A 391 5.40 -23.40 17.27
C PRO A 391 4.74 -22.67 16.10
N THR A 392 4.99 -21.38 16.00
CA THR A 392 4.52 -20.58 14.84
C THR A 392 5.11 -21.16 13.57
N PRO A 393 4.27 -21.56 12.60
CA PRO A 393 4.78 -22.03 11.32
C PRO A 393 5.54 -20.91 10.62
N SER A 394 6.75 -21.22 10.21
CA SER A 394 7.65 -20.24 9.59
C SER A 394 8.39 -20.86 8.42
N ILE A 395 8.82 -20.01 7.51
CA ILE A 395 9.67 -20.30 6.39
C ILE A 395 10.96 -19.49 6.50
N SER A 396 12.01 -19.91 5.81
CA SER A 396 13.19 -19.08 5.56
C SER A 396 13.13 -18.55 4.13
N LEU A 397 13.49 -17.29 3.94
CA LEU A 397 13.64 -16.68 2.63
C LEU A 397 15.12 -16.41 2.40
N ASP A 398 15.63 -16.82 1.24
CA ASP A 398 16.99 -16.50 0.80
C ASP A 398 17.04 -15.07 0.27
N ARG A 399 17.04 -14.12 1.20
CA ARG A 399 17.02 -12.71 0.88
C ARG A 399 17.66 -11.89 1.99
N ASP A 400 18.54 -10.97 1.61
CA ASP A 400 19.21 -10.09 2.55
C ASP A 400 18.25 -9.09 3.20
N HIS A 401 18.55 -8.74 4.44
CA HIS A 401 17.88 -7.65 5.12
C HIS A 401 18.26 -6.30 4.47
N PRO A 402 17.37 -5.30 4.50
CA PRO A 402 17.73 -3.94 4.09
C PRO A 402 18.97 -3.44 4.82
N SER A 403 19.94 -2.85 4.12
CA SER A 403 21.20 -2.39 4.72
C SER A 403 20.99 -1.36 5.82
N VAL A 404 19.95 -0.55 5.74
CA VAL A 404 19.58 0.41 6.79
C VAL A 404 19.29 -0.27 8.14
N MET A 405 18.96 -1.57 8.15
CA MET A 405 18.60 -2.34 9.34
C MET A 405 19.79 -2.99 10.05
N GLU A 406 20.97 -3.07 9.44
CA GLU A 406 22.12 -3.79 10.00
C GLU A 406 22.40 -3.47 11.48
N ASN A 407 22.58 -2.21 11.79
CA ASN A 407 22.85 -1.77 13.15
C ASN A 407 21.70 -2.06 14.13
N TRP A 408 20.47 -1.89 13.68
CA TRP A 408 19.29 -2.16 14.50
C TRP A 408 19.18 -3.67 14.80
N ILE A 409 19.40 -4.52 13.79
CA ILE A 409 19.37 -5.99 13.92
C ILE A 409 20.49 -6.44 14.88
N GLU A 410 21.73 -5.99 14.69
CA GLU A 410 22.85 -6.35 15.54
C GLU A 410 22.61 -5.99 17.02
N LYS A 411 22.03 -4.81 17.27
CA LYS A 411 21.69 -4.40 18.62
C LYS A 411 20.70 -5.36 19.27
N HIS A 412 19.60 -5.67 18.58
CA HIS A 412 18.51 -6.51 19.12
C HIS A 412 18.84 -8.03 19.11
N GLU A 413 19.88 -8.47 18.39
CA GLU A 413 20.40 -9.83 18.52
C GLU A 413 21.36 -10.00 19.69
N LYS A 414 22.10 -8.96 20.08
CA LYS A 414 23.01 -8.99 21.23
C LYS A 414 22.29 -8.90 22.57
N GLU A 415 21.08 -8.37 22.59
CA GLU A 415 20.24 -8.22 23.79
C GLU A 415 19.42 -9.49 24.10
N LYS A 416 19.51 -10.53 23.25
CA LYS A 416 18.91 -11.87 23.48
C LYS A 416 19.84 -12.78 24.29
#